data_ab4b0145e91ca68fe73dc587268a0154
#
_entry.id   ab4b0145e91ca68fe73dc587268a0154
#
_cell.length_a   1.000
_cell.length_b   1.000
_cell.length_c   1.000
_cell.angle_alpha   90.00
_cell.angle_beta   90.00
_cell.angle_gamma   90.00
#
_symmetry.space_group_name_H-M   'P 1'
#
loop_
_entity.id
_entity.type
_entity.pdbx_description
1 polymer ?
#
loop_
_entity_poly.entity_id
_entity_poly.type
_entity_poly.pdbx_seq_one_letter_code
_entity_poly.pdbx_strand_id
1 'polypeptide(L)'
;MHFFCILEKRQVIKMMFKYELKKIFSKRMNKVLLAAVLVMTVIYSGMAIGSMSYTDADGQSHTGIDAGRLLAEDVNQWKGKLTTEKISEVINDYKTLSAKYQDEIPNTEYGKTVQSYYDIYSFVIGVLTPDSEWNEGAVYQLSDEQLQDIYTIYQDNMKKMAEEYGTTPEKRSYLENVYKKIEIPFTFEAKGSWATMTMYAQTYVLLMAVIIGFLVAGIFSGEFRPGTEDVFLATKYGRSKAIKNKIIAGIFVSTVIYWIGVGILSLISFAVMRSEEHTSELQSR
;
A
#
# COMPACT_ATOMS: atom_id res chain seq x y z
N MET A 1 -50.43 16.52 15.54
CA MET A 1 -49.92 17.57 14.61
C MET A 1 -48.39 17.59 14.49
N HIS A 2 -47.63 17.43 15.61
CA HIS A 2 -46.15 17.47 15.59
C HIS A 2 -45.50 16.31 14.83
N PHE A 3 -46.05 15.12 14.90
CA PHE A 3 -45.53 13.90 14.26
C PHE A 3 -45.61 13.96 12.73
N PHE A 4 -46.71 14.49 12.18
CA PHE A 4 -46.91 14.67 10.74
C PHE A 4 -45.88 15.68 10.14
N CYS A 5 -45.61 16.76 10.86
CA CYS A 5 -44.64 17.77 10.43
C CYS A 5 -43.18 17.23 10.44
N ILE A 6 -42.87 16.28 11.29
CA ILE A 6 -41.54 15.63 11.34
C ILE A 6 -41.39 14.66 10.16
N LEU A 7 -42.41 13.90 9.81
CA LEU A 7 -42.40 12.97 8.68
C LEU A 7 -42.28 13.74 7.35
N GLU A 8 -43.02 14.80 7.16
CA GLU A 8 -42.95 15.66 6.00
C GLU A 8 -41.55 16.30 5.84
N LYS A 9 -40.98 16.81 6.90
CA LYS A 9 -39.59 17.32 6.92
C LYS A 9 -38.55 16.24 6.52
N ARG A 10 -38.71 15.01 6.98
CA ARG A 10 -37.81 13.89 6.61
C ARG A 10 -37.96 13.53 5.12
N GLN A 11 -39.16 13.51 4.58
CA GLN A 11 -39.40 13.25 3.16
C GLN A 11 -38.74 14.30 2.26
N VAL A 12 -38.91 15.59 2.60
CA VAL A 12 -38.29 16.69 1.85
C VAL A 12 -36.74 16.57 1.85
N ILE A 13 -36.13 16.31 3.00
CA ILE A 13 -34.68 16.13 3.08
C ILE A 13 -34.21 14.95 2.24
N LYS A 14 -34.92 13.83 2.28
CA LYS A 14 -34.59 12.63 1.50
C LYS A 14 -34.71 12.87 -0.01
N MET A 15 -35.72 13.61 -0.44
CA MET A 15 -35.86 14.00 -1.84
C MET A 15 -34.75 14.95 -2.27
N MET A 16 -34.39 15.94 -1.47
CA MET A 16 -33.31 16.88 -1.80
C MET A 16 -31.96 16.13 -1.93
N PHE A 17 -31.64 15.23 -1.03
CA PHE A 17 -30.43 14.41 -1.11
C PHE A 17 -30.39 13.56 -2.39
N LYS A 18 -31.49 12.86 -2.71
CA LYS A 18 -31.59 12.07 -3.95
C LYS A 18 -31.41 12.92 -5.20
N TYR A 19 -31.91 14.15 -5.17
CA TYR A 19 -31.78 15.09 -6.27
C TYR A 19 -30.32 15.53 -6.47
N GLU A 20 -29.60 15.82 -5.37
CA GLU A 20 -28.19 16.16 -5.43
C GLU A 20 -27.34 14.98 -5.96
N LEU A 21 -27.61 13.74 -5.52
CA LEU A 21 -26.96 12.56 -6.09
C LEU A 21 -27.21 12.45 -7.60
N LYS A 22 -28.48 12.57 -8.04
CA LYS A 22 -28.82 12.52 -9.45
C LYS A 22 -28.07 13.59 -10.24
N LYS A 23 -27.92 14.79 -9.68
CA LYS A 23 -27.22 15.92 -10.30
C LYS A 23 -25.72 15.63 -10.46
N ILE A 24 -25.09 15.05 -9.44
CA ILE A 24 -23.68 14.65 -9.52
C ILE A 24 -23.46 13.61 -10.64
N PHE A 25 -24.25 12.55 -10.67
CA PHE A 25 -24.10 11.46 -11.65
C PHE A 25 -24.64 11.79 -13.06
N SER A 26 -25.43 12.86 -13.23
CA SER A 26 -25.91 13.28 -14.54
C SER A 26 -24.91 14.10 -15.35
N LYS A 27 -23.95 14.76 -14.69
CA LYS A 27 -22.95 15.60 -15.37
C LYS A 27 -22.03 14.73 -16.23
N ARG A 28 -21.84 15.14 -17.51
CA ARG A 28 -20.96 14.40 -18.45
C ARG A 28 -19.53 14.26 -17.91
N MET A 29 -18.96 15.35 -17.36
CA MET A 29 -17.63 15.35 -16.78
C MET A 29 -17.50 14.32 -15.63
N ASN A 30 -18.49 14.24 -14.75
CA ASN A 30 -18.45 13.30 -13.62
C ASN A 30 -18.52 11.85 -14.11
N LYS A 31 -19.24 11.55 -15.20
CA LYS A 31 -19.23 10.22 -15.81
C LYS A 31 -17.85 9.86 -16.39
N VAL A 32 -17.17 10.83 -17.00
CA VAL A 32 -15.80 10.65 -17.50
C VAL A 32 -14.84 10.41 -16.33
N LEU A 33 -14.94 11.17 -15.24
CA LEU A 33 -14.11 10.97 -14.05
C LEU A 33 -14.35 9.61 -13.39
N LEU A 34 -15.60 9.13 -13.32
CA LEU A 34 -15.90 7.78 -12.83
C LEU A 34 -15.31 6.69 -13.72
N ALA A 35 -15.44 6.85 -15.04
CA ALA A 35 -14.80 5.95 -15.99
C ALA A 35 -13.27 5.97 -15.83
N ALA A 36 -12.66 7.14 -15.62
CA ALA A 36 -11.22 7.27 -15.36
C ALA A 36 -10.81 6.52 -14.09
N VAL A 37 -11.59 6.57 -13.01
CA VAL A 37 -11.31 5.77 -11.79
C VAL A 37 -11.28 4.27 -12.11
N LEU A 38 -12.28 3.76 -12.84
CA LEU A 38 -12.32 2.34 -13.21
C LEU A 38 -11.14 1.93 -14.09
N VAL A 39 -10.84 2.72 -15.14
CA VAL A 39 -9.68 2.48 -16.00
C VAL A 39 -8.38 2.49 -15.20
N MET A 40 -8.22 3.46 -14.32
CA MET A 40 -7.05 3.58 -13.45
C MET A 40 -6.93 2.36 -12.52
N THR A 41 -8.04 1.85 -11.96
CA THR A 41 -8.03 0.63 -11.13
C THR A 41 -7.47 -0.57 -11.91
N VAL A 42 -7.93 -0.75 -13.16
CA VAL A 42 -7.44 -1.84 -14.02
C VAL A 42 -5.95 -1.67 -14.36
N ILE A 43 -5.54 -0.45 -14.71
CA ILE A 43 -4.13 -0.15 -15.05
C ILE A 43 -3.22 -0.44 -13.84
N TYR A 44 -3.55 0.10 -12.67
CA TYR A 44 -2.71 -0.10 -11.47
C TYR A 44 -2.67 -1.55 -11.01
N SER A 45 -3.78 -2.28 -11.10
CA SER A 45 -3.80 -3.72 -10.84
C SER A 45 -2.93 -4.49 -11.84
N GLY A 46 -3.02 -4.15 -13.12
CA GLY A 46 -2.21 -4.77 -14.17
C GLY A 46 -0.72 -4.46 -14.02
N MET A 47 -0.36 -3.23 -13.67
CA MET A 47 1.03 -2.85 -13.39
C MET A 47 1.58 -3.58 -12.16
N ALA A 48 0.81 -3.67 -11.09
CA ALA A 48 1.22 -4.40 -9.89
C ALA A 48 1.48 -5.89 -10.19
N ILE A 49 0.58 -6.55 -10.92
CA ILE A 49 0.76 -7.94 -11.35
C ILE A 49 1.97 -8.07 -12.29
N GLY A 50 2.08 -7.20 -13.29
CA GLY A 50 3.15 -7.26 -14.29
C GLY A 50 4.55 -6.95 -13.73
N SER A 51 4.65 -6.30 -12.57
CA SER A 51 5.92 -6.01 -11.90
C SER A 51 6.39 -7.11 -10.94
N MET A 52 5.58 -8.14 -10.69
CA MET A 52 6.06 -9.35 -10.03
C MET A 52 7.03 -10.06 -10.96
N SER A 53 8.24 -10.32 -10.50
CA SER A 53 9.29 -10.93 -11.31
C SER A 53 9.94 -12.10 -10.59
N TYR A 54 10.36 -13.08 -11.37
CA TYR A 54 11.11 -14.26 -10.95
C TYR A 54 12.16 -14.59 -11.99
N THR A 55 13.37 -14.86 -11.56
CA THR A 55 14.45 -15.31 -12.44
C THR A 55 14.65 -16.82 -12.24
N ASP A 56 14.57 -17.59 -13.31
CA ASP A 56 14.76 -19.04 -13.24
C ASP A 56 16.24 -19.45 -13.17
N ALA A 57 16.49 -20.74 -13.02
CA ALA A 57 17.83 -21.29 -12.93
C ALA A 57 18.67 -21.11 -14.23
N ASP A 58 18.04 -20.82 -15.36
CA ASP A 58 18.69 -20.52 -16.62
C ASP A 58 18.95 -19.02 -16.81
N GLY A 59 18.57 -18.19 -15.81
CA GLY A 59 18.74 -16.73 -15.81
C GLY A 59 17.68 -15.99 -16.62
N GLN A 60 16.57 -16.65 -16.99
CA GLN A 60 15.47 -16.04 -17.71
C GLN A 60 14.50 -15.38 -16.71
N SER A 61 14.10 -14.14 -17.00
CA SER A 61 13.15 -13.41 -16.18
C SER A 61 11.70 -13.68 -16.63
N HIS A 62 10.87 -14.07 -15.69
CA HIS A 62 9.42 -14.25 -15.82
C HIS A 62 8.70 -13.16 -15.06
N THR A 63 7.49 -12.79 -15.48
CA THR A 63 6.66 -11.78 -14.82
C THR A 63 5.23 -12.25 -14.65
N GLY A 64 4.49 -11.60 -13.74
CA GLY A 64 3.09 -11.89 -13.52
C GLY A 64 2.84 -12.82 -12.33
N ILE A 65 1.63 -13.36 -12.23
CA ILE A 65 1.17 -14.13 -11.06
C ILE A 65 2.02 -15.38 -10.82
N ASP A 66 2.35 -16.13 -11.89
CA ASP A 66 3.17 -17.34 -11.76
C ASP A 66 4.59 -17.02 -11.30
N ALA A 67 5.15 -15.89 -11.76
CA ALA A 67 6.45 -15.41 -11.26
C ALA A 67 6.42 -15.08 -9.77
N GLY A 68 5.37 -14.38 -9.31
CA GLY A 68 5.18 -14.09 -7.89
C GLY A 68 5.06 -15.35 -7.03
N ARG A 69 4.36 -16.38 -7.54
CA ARG A 69 4.23 -17.67 -6.87
C ARG A 69 5.56 -18.41 -6.75
N LEU A 70 6.31 -18.53 -7.84
CA LEU A 70 7.61 -19.20 -7.85
C LEU A 70 8.60 -18.50 -6.91
N LEU A 71 8.61 -17.15 -6.93
CA LEU A 71 9.42 -16.39 -5.99
C LEU A 71 9.03 -16.66 -4.52
N ALA A 72 7.73 -16.71 -4.23
CA ALA A 72 7.26 -16.99 -2.87
C ALA A 72 7.64 -18.41 -2.42
N GLU A 73 7.61 -19.41 -3.31
CA GLU A 73 8.08 -20.77 -3.04
C GLU A 73 9.58 -20.78 -2.70
N ASP A 74 10.41 -20.10 -3.50
CA ASP A 74 11.84 -20.01 -3.26
C ASP A 74 12.17 -19.27 -1.95
N VAL A 75 11.51 -18.16 -1.67
CA VAL A 75 11.71 -17.38 -0.44
C VAL A 75 11.27 -18.17 0.80
N ASN A 76 10.22 -18.98 0.69
CA ASN A 76 9.69 -19.76 1.81
C ASN A 76 10.62 -20.88 2.30
N GLN A 77 11.69 -21.25 1.58
CA GLN A 77 12.73 -22.13 2.14
C GLN A 77 13.38 -21.52 3.40
N TRP A 78 13.37 -20.19 3.53
CA TRP A 78 13.89 -19.45 4.67
C TRP A 78 12.84 -19.19 5.76
N LYS A 79 11.61 -19.65 5.58
CA LYS A 79 10.48 -19.41 6.50
C LYS A 79 10.83 -19.81 7.94
N GLY A 80 10.28 -19.07 8.90
CA GLY A 80 10.40 -19.29 10.33
C GLY A 80 11.20 -18.20 11.04
N LYS A 81 11.74 -18.51 12.22
CA LYS A 81 12.53 -17.53 12.98
C LYS A 81 13.83 -17.22 12.22
N LEU A 82 14.06 -15.93 12.00
CA LEU A 82 15.27 -15.43 11.35
C LEU A 82 16.37 -15.29 12.39
N THR A 83 17.02 -16.44 12.71
CA THR A 83 18.08 -16.46 13.69
C THR A 83 19.37 -15.84 13.15
N THR A 84 20.31 -15.49 14.03
CA THR A 84 21.62 -14.94 13.64
C THR A 84 22.43 -15.92 12.78
N GLU A 85 22.25 -17.24 12.99
CA GLU A 85 22.88 -18.28 12.17
C GLU A 85 22.37 -18.24 10.73
N LYS A 86 21.04 -18.14 10.52
CA LYS A 86 20.45 -18.00 9.17
C LYS A 86 20.93 -16.72 8.48
N ILE A 87 20.99 -15.61 9.22
CA ILE A 87 21.50 -14.35 8.68
C ILE A 87 22.96 -14.50 8.26
N SER A 88 23.77 -15.12 9.10
CA SER A 88 25.21 -15.37 8.81
C SER A 88 25.38 -16.28 7.59
N GLU A 89 24.55 -17.32 7.44
CA GLU A 89 24.53 -18.20 6.27
C GLU A 89 24.28 -17.39 4.98
N VAL A 90 23.23 -16.58 4.96
CA VAL A 90 22.87 -15.71 3.81
C VAL A 90 23.99 -14.74 3.46
N ILE A 91 24.56 -14.06 4.46
CA ILE A 91 25.61 -13.05 4.24
C ILE A 91 26.89 -13.70 3.75
N ASN A 92 27.27 -14.86 4.27
CA ASN A 92 28.46 -15.57 3.85
C ASN A 92 28.31 -16.15 2.44
N ASP A 93 27.13 -16.67 2.08
CA ASP A 93 26.83 -17.11 0.71
C ASP A 93 26.92 -15.95 -0.28
N TYR A 94 26.27 -14.81 0.04
CA TYR A 94 26.35 -13.62 -0.80
C TYR A 94 27.79 -13.12 -0.98
N LYS A 95 28.57 -13.01 0.10
CA LYS A 95 29.99 -12.62 0.03
C LYS A 95 30.80 -13.57 -0.88
N THR A 96 30.55 -14.88 -0.78
CA THR A 96 31.23 -15.89 -1.56
C THR A 96 30.91 -15.77 -3.06
N LEU A 97 29.61 -15.59 -3.38
CA LEU A 97 29.18 -15.40 -4.77
C LEU A 97 29.73 -14.09 -5.35
N SER A 98 29.65 -13.00 -4.59
CA SER A 98 30.14 -11.71 -5.03
C SER A 98 31.65 -11.71 -5.27
N ALA A 99 32.43 -12.30 -4.36
CA ALA A 99 33.87 -12.46 -4.55
C ALA A 99 34.21 -13.33 -5.78
N LYS A 100 33.45 -14.40 -6.03
CA LYS A 100 33.62 -15.29 -7.19
C LYS A 100 33.39 -14.56 -8.52
N TYR A 101 32.40 -13.65 -8.56
CA TYR A 101 31.97 -12.97 -9.77
C TYR A 101 32.37 -11.48 -9.84
N GLN A 102 33.25 -11.02 -8.93
CA GLN A 102 33.76 -9.63 -8.91
C GLN A 102 32.62 -8.60 -8.84
N ASP A 103 31.65 -8.84 -7.97
CA ASP A 103 30.43 -8.04 -7.75
C ASP A 103 29.40 -8.04 -8.89
N GLU A 104 29.66 -8.76 -9.97
CA GLU A 104 28.73 -8.93 -11.11
C GLU A 104 28.08 -10.33 -11.11
N ILE A 105 27.25 -10.64 -10.11
CA ILE A 105 26.58 -11.94 -9.98
C ILE A 105 25.70 -12.19 -11.22
N PRO A 106 25.94 -13.27 -12.00
CA PRO A 106 25.14 -13.59 -13.17
C PRO A 106 23.68 -13.89 -12.82
N ASN A 107 22.77 -13.59 -13.74
CA ASN A 107 21.32 -13.87 -13.55
C ASN A 107 21.03 -15.35 -13.23
N THR A 108 21.82 -16.28 -13.75
CA THR A 108 21.72 -17.71 -13.44
C THR A 108 21.97 -18.02 -11.98
N GLU A 109 22.99 -17.40 -11.38
CA GLU A 109 23.30 -17.57 -9.95
C GLU A 109 22.32 -16.76 -9.09
N TYR A 110 21.93 -15.58 -9.54
CA TYR A 110 20.89 -14.79 -8.89
C TYR A 110 19.58 -15.60 -8.80
N GLY A 111 19.12 -16.18 -9.91
CA GLY A 111 17.90 -16.99 -9.95
C GLY A 111 17.98 -18.27 -9.11
N LYS A 112 19.17 -18.90 -9.01
CA LYS A 112 19.33 -20.13 -8.22
C LYS A 112 19.36 -19.90 -6.73
N THR A 113 19.91 -18.77 -6.26
CA THR A 113 20.22 -18.57 -4.85
C THR A 113 19.80 -17.20 -4.32
N VAL A 114 20.35 -16.11 -4.87
CA VAL A 114 20.28 -14.77 -4.27
C VAL A 114 18.86 -14.27 -4.13
N GLN A 115 18.01 -14.44 -5.14
CA GLN A 115 16.63 -13.95 -5.09
C GLN A 115 15.82 -14.55 -3.94
N SER A 116 16.13 -15.78 -3.52
CA SER A 116 15.41 -16.47 -2.46
C SER A 116 15.63 -15.85 -1.08
N TYR A 117 16.79 -15.23 -0.86
CA TYR A 117 17.15 -14.60 0.41
C TYR A 117 17.40 -13.08 0.30
N TYR A 118 17.11 -12.48 -0.84
CA TYR A 118 17.38 -11.05 -1.07
C TYR A 118 16.75 -10.13 -0.02
N ASP A 119 15.57 -10.46 0.48
CA ASP A 119 14.92 -9.69 1.55
C ASP A 119 15.69 -9.77 2.87
N ILE A 120 16.33 -10.92 3.18
CA ILE A 120 17.17 -11.09 4.38
C ILE A 120 18.45 -10.26 4.23
N TYR A 121 19.08 -10.34 3.07
CA TYR A 121 20.24 -9.52 2.72
C TYR A 121 19.92 -8.01 2.82
N SER A 122 18.80 -7.60 2.25
CA SER A 122 18.33 -6.22 2.30
C SER A 122 18.04 -5.73 3.72
N PHE A 123 17.50 -6.61 4.58
CA PHE A 123 17.31 -6.30 6.00
C PHE A 123 18.63 -5.99 6.68
N VAL A 124 19.67 -6.80 6.46
CA VAL A 124 20.99 -6.58 7.05
C VAL A 124 21.58 -5.24 6.61
N ILE A 125 21.54 -4.92 5.31
CA ILE A 125 22.01 -3.61 4.82
C ILE A 125 21.23 -2.47 5.50
N GLY A 126 19.90 -2.56 5.55
CA GLY A 126 19.09 -1.53 6.20
C GLY A 126 19.39 -1.33 7.68
N VAL A 127 19.81 -2.39 8.39
CA VAL A 127 20.25 -2.29 9.80
C VAL A 127 21.60 -1.60 9.91
N LEU A 128 22.51 -1.86 8.97
CA LEU A 128 23.87 -1.29 9.01
C LEU A 128 23.92 0.16 8.52
N THR A 129 22.99 0.55 7.66
CA THR A 129 22.98 1.88 7.01
C THR A 129 21.65 2.60 7.21
N PRO A 130 21.18 2.80 8.48
CA PRO A 130 19.85 3.33 8.75
C PRO A 130 19.65 4.79 8.29
N ASP A 131 20.73 5.57 8.31
CA ASP A 131 20.70 7.04 8.04
C ASP A 131 21.40 7.41 6.73
N SER A 132 21.84 6.42 5.93
CA SER A 132 22.60 6.66 4.70
C SER A 132 21.89 6.09 3.48
N GLU A 133 22.35 6.51 2.32
CA GLU A 133 21.98 5.85 1.07
C GLU A 133 22.38 4.35 1.15
N TRP A 134 21.58 3.53 0.48
CA TRP A 134 21.83 2.10 0.35
C TRP A 134 23.28 1.80 0.00
N ASN A 135 24.01 1.11 0.89
CA ASN A 135 25.41 0.82 0.73
C ASN A 135 25.68 -0.68 0.86
N GLU A 136 25.72 -1.37 -0.26
CA GLU A 136 26.06 -2.80 -0.29
C GLU A 136 27.46 -3.09 0.23
N GLY A 137 28.38 -2.14 0.08
CA GLY A 137 29.74 -2.25 0.61
C GLY A 137 29.82 -2.46 2.13
N ALA A 138 28.80 -2.05 2.88
CA ALA A 138 28.75 -2.27 4.32
C ALA A 138 28.74 -3.76 4.71
N VAL A 139 28.15 -4.61 3.86
CA VAL A 139 28.10 -6.07 4.11
C VAL A 139 29.48 -6.71 4.07
N TYR A 140 30.37 -6.25 3.18
CA TYR A 140 31.74 -6.82 3.09
C TYR A 140 32.60 -6.53 4.29
N GLN A 141 32.31 -5.44 5.02
CA GLN A 141 33.06 -5.03 6.19
C GLN A 141 32.54 -5.66 7.50
N LEU A 142 31.38 -6.38 7.43
CA LEU A 142 30.83 -7.05 8.59
C LEU A 142 31.71 -8.16 9.11
N SER A 143 32.04 -8.08 10.42
CA SER A 143 32.62 -9.18 11.16
C SER A 143 31.56 -10.18 11.62
N ASP A 144 31.98 -11.41 11.94
CA ASP A 144 31.06 -12.41 12.49
C ASP A 144 30.45 -11.97 13.84
N GLU A 145 31.17 -11.20 14.65
CA GLU A 145 30.68 -10.64 15.89
C GLU A 145 29.53 -9.66 15.64
N GLN A 146 29.65 -8.77 14.65
CA GLN A 146 28.58 -7.85 14.28
C GLN A 146 27.34 -8.56 13.73
N LEU A 147 27.51 -9.68 13.03
CA LEU A 147 26.39 -10.51 12.59
C LEU A 147 25.66 -11.15 13.78
N GLN A 148 26.37 -11.58 14.82
CA GLN A 148 25.78 -12.10 16.05
C GLN A 148 24.98 -11.00 16.79
N ASP A 149 25.45 -9.76 16.75
CA ASP A 149 24.84 -8.61 17.41
C ASP A 149 23.81 -7.85 16.53
N ILE A 150 23.47 -8.36 15.36
CA ILE A 150 22.62 -7.66 14.38
C ILE A 150 21.28 -7.15 14.96
N TYR A 151 20.68 -7.93 15.85
CA TYR A 151 19.43 -7.55 16.51
C TYR A 151 19.64 -6.47 17.58
N THR A 152 20.77 -6.44 18.23
CA THR A 152 21.14 -5.37 19.16
C THR A 152 21.34 -4.07 18.39
N ILE A 153 22.06 -4.11 17.27
CA ILE A 153 22.24 -2.96 16.37
C ILE A 153 20.88 -2.45 15.87
N TYR A 154 20.00 -3.37 15.45
CA TYR A 154 18.64 -3.01 15.04
C TYR A 154 17.87 -2.28 16.14
N GLN A 155 17.89 -2.79 17.38
CA GLN A 155 17.19 -2.16 18.51
C GLN A 155 17.74 -0.78 18.84
N ASP A 156 19.08 -0.60 18.76
CA ASP A 156 19.69 0.69 19.01
C ASP A 156 19.36 1.71 17.91
N ASN A 157 19.25 1.27 16.64
CA ASN A 157 18.76 2.10 15.56
C ASN A 157 17.31 2.52 15.79
N MET A 158 16.44 1.60 16.25
CA MET A 158 15.03 1.95 16.59
C MET A 158 14.94 2.97 17.71
N LYS A 159 15.81 2.92 18.72
CA LYS A 159 15.88 3.94 19.79
C LYS A 159 16.29 5.29 19.22
N LYS A 160 17.34 5.35 18.39
CA LYS A 160 17.77 6.58 17.70
C LYS A 160 16.65 7.18 16.86
N MET A 161 15.94 6.35 16.08
CA MET A 161 14.79 6.79 15.32
C MET A 161 13.67 7.33 16.22
N ALA A 162 13.41 6.72 17.39
CA ALA A 162 12.41 7.23 18.32
C ALA A 162 12.82 8.59 18.91
N GLU A 163 14.11 8.83 19.13
CA GLU A 163 14.64 10.12 19.58
C GLU A 163 14.52 11.18 18.49
N GLU A 164 14.87 10.85 17.25
CA GLU A 164 14.86 11.76 16.11
C GLU A 164 13.43 12.15 15.70
N TYR A 165 12.54 11.16 15.50
CA TYR A 165 11.17 11.40 15.06
C TYR A 165 10.19 11.70 16.21
N GLY A 166 10.59 11.44 17.46
CA GLY A 166 9.84 11.73 18.68
C GLY A 166 9.95 13.19 19.09
N THR A 167 9.38 14.10 18.31
CA THR A 167 9.42 15.58 18.53
C THR A 167 8.78 16.02 19.84
N THR A 168 7.92 15.21 20.46
CA THR A 168 7.35 15.44 21.81
C THR A 168 7.59 14.23 22.71
N PRO A 169 7.60 14.39 24.05
CA PRO A 169 7.77 13.28 24.97
C PRO A 169 6.74 12.16 24.77
N GLU A 170 5.48 12.53 24.50
CA GLU A 170 4.39 11.58 24.28
C GLU A 170 4.62 10.77 22.99
N LYS A 171 5.04 11.43 21.91
CA LYS A 171 5.33 10.78 20.61
C LYS A 171 6.52 9.85 20.76
N ARG A 172 7.58 10.27 21.46
CA ARG A 172 8.75 9.43 21.74
C ARG A 172 8.36 8.18 22.51
N SER A 173 7.63 8.34 23.62
CA SER A 173 7.14 7.22 24.43
C SER A 173 6.24 6.26 23.62
N TYR A 174 5.41 6.79 22.72
CA TYR A 174 4.62 5.98 21.81
C TYR A 174 5.49 5.14 20.88
N LEU A 175 6.48 5.75 20.20
CA LEU A 175 7.40 5.06 19.30
C LEU A 175 8.21 3.97 20.03
N GLU A 176 8.78 4.29 21.20
CA GLU A 176 9.48 3.31 22.02
C GLU A 176 8.61 2.12 22.41
N ASN A 177 7.34 2.38 22.78
CA ASN A 177 6.39 1.33 23.12
C ASN A 177 5.99 0.46 21.91
N VAL A 178 5.95 1.02 20.71
CA VAL A 178 5.74 0.27 19.48
C VAL A 178 6.95 -0.63 19.20
N TYR A 179 8.16 -0.09 19.27
CA TYR A 179 9.38 -0.84 18.98
C TYR A 179 9.66 -1.97 20.00
N LYS A 180 9.35 -1.75 21.29
CA LYS A 180 9.46 -2.79 22.33
C LYS A 180 8.52 -4.00 22.13
N LYS A 181 7.46 -3.85 21.33
CA LYS A 181 6.53 -4.95 21.02
C LYS A 181 6.98 -5.81 19.85
N ILE A 182 8.03 -5.40 19.15
CA ILE A 182 8.58 -6.16 18.03
C ILE A 182 9.29 -7.39 18.59
N GLU A 183 8.81 -8.58 18.24
CA GLU A 183 9.43 -9.84 18.66
C GLU A 183 10.74 -10.07 17.89
N ILE A 184 11.79 -10.43 18.61
CA ILE A 184 13.11 -10.77 18.07
C ILE A 184 13.49 -12.17 18.55
N PRO A 185 14.03 -13.03 17.68
CA PRO A 185 14.22 -12.90 16.23
C PRO A 185 12.91 -12.78 15.46
N PHE A 186 12.91 -12.03 14.35
CA PHE A 186 11.76 -11.89 13.49
C PHE A 186 11.26 -13.24 12.99
N THR A 187 9.96 -13.34 12.71
CA THR A 187 9.45 -14.44 11.91
C THR A 187 9.51 -14.02 10.45
N PHE A 188 10.32 -14.73 9.67
CA PHE A 188 10.48 -14.51 8.24
C PHE A 188 9.52 -15.40 7.48
N GLU A 189 8.88 -14.82 6.50
CA GLU A 189 7.96 -15.48 5.58
C GLU A 189 7.95 -14.68 4.29
N ALA A 190 7.75 -15.34 3.16
CA ALA A 190 7.60 -14.65 1.89
C ALA A 190 6.46 -13.64 2.01
N LYS A 191 6.76 -12.37 1.75
CA LYS A 191 5.75 -11.31 1.69
C LYS A 191 4.91 -11.43 0.42
N GLY A 192 5.33 -12.32 -0.49
CA GLY A 192 4.72 -12.54 -1.78
C GLY A 192 4.52 -11.23 -2.53
N SER A 193 3.46 -11.15 -3.27
CA SER A 193 3.07 -9.95 -4.03
C SER A 193 2.58 -8.77 -3.17
N TRP A 194 2.49 -8.92 -1.82
CA TRP A 194 1.97 -7.87 -0.92
C TRP A 194 2.77 -6.56 -0.98
N ALA A 195 4.10 -6.64 -1.01
CA ALA A 195 4.94 -5.44 -1.06
C ALA A 195 4.69 -4.66 -2.35
N THR A 196 4.68 -5.35 -3.47
CA THR A 196 4.41 -4.78 -4.80
C THR A 196 3.00 -4.20 -4.87
N MET A 197 1.98 -4.95 -4.47
CA MET A 197 0.60 -4.48 -4.44
C MET A 197 0.43 -3.24 -3.55
N THR A 198 1.07 -3.20 -2.38
CA THR A 198 1.00 -2.06 -1.46
C THR A 198 1.63 -0.81 -2.06
N MET A 199 2.78 -0.93 -2.74
CA MET A 199 3.45 0.17 -3.41
C MET A 199 2.56 0.81 -4.48
N TYR A 200 1.94 0.00 -5.33
CA TYR A 200 1.00 0.50 -6.34
C TYR A 200 -0.30 1.04 -5.74
N ALA A 201 -0.80 0.44 -4.65
CA ALA A 201 -1.99 0.91 -3.95
C ALA A 201 -1.81 2.32 -3.37
N GLN A 202 -0.63 2.65 -2.83
CA GLN A 202 -0.36 3.99 -2.28
C GLN A 202 -0.51 5.08 -3.37
N THR A 203 0.11 4.88 -4.52
CA THR A 203 0.01 5.83 -5.65
C THR A 203 -1.41 5.89 -6.20
N TYR A 204 -2.08 4.74 -6.34
CA TYR A 204 -3.47 4.66 -6.79
C TYR A 204 -4.40 5.47 -5.88
N VAL A 205 -4.33 5.30 -4.57
CA VAL A 205 -5.18 6.00 -3.59
C VAL A 205 -4.97 7.51 -3.66
N LEU A 206 -3.74 7.96 -3.82
CA LEU A 206 -3.43 9.38 -3.95
C LEU A 206 -4.04 9.99 -5.22
N LEU A 207 -3.89 9.35 -6.36
CA LEU A 207 -4.48 9.80 -7.62
C LEU A 207 -6.00 9.74 -7.59
N MET A 208 -6.57 8.71 -6.98
CA MET A 208 -8.02 8.58 -6.80
C MET A 208 -8.57 9.72 -5.94
N ALA A 209 -7.88 10.13 -4.88
CA ALA A 209 -8.29 11.27 -4.06
C ALA A 209 -8.34 12.57 -4.87
N VAL A 210 -7.40 12.79 -5.79
CA VAL A 210 -7.40 13.94 -6.70
C VAL A 210 -8.61 13.90 -7.64
N ILE A 211 -8.89 12.75 -8.26
CA ILE A 211 -10.05 12.59 -9.17
C ILE A 211 -11.37 12.81 -8.43
N ILE A 212 -11.51 12.26 -7.23
CA ILE A 212 -12.69 12.46 -6.37
C ILE A 212 -12.82 13.95 -6.02
N GLY A 213 -11.72 14.64 -5.72
CA GLY A 213 -11.71 16.08 -5.47
C GLY A 213 -12.31 16.86 -6.65
N PHE A 214 -11.90 16.57 -7.89
CA PHE A 214 -12.49 17.18 -9.09
C PHE A 214 -13.97 16.83 -9.26
N LEU A 215 -14.37 15.61 -8.95
CA LEU A 215 -15.76 15.16 -9.05
C LEU A 215 -16.68 15.96 -8.12
N VAL A 216 -16.24 16.24 -6.89
CA VAL A 216 -17.05 16.96 -5.91
C VAL A 216 -16.92 18.48 -6.00
N ALA A 217 -15.80 19.00 -6.53
CA ALA A 217 -15.57 20.45 -6.68
C ALA A 217 -16.70 21.15 -7.47
N GLY A 218 -17.28 20.45 -8.45
CA GLY A 218 -18.38 20.96 -9.25
C GLY A 218 -19.77 20.98 -8.57
N ILE A 219 -19.89 20.53 -7.32
CA ILE A 219 -21.20 20.47 -6.62
C ILE A 219 -21.75 21.86 -6.36
N PHE A 220 -20.88 22.82 -6.00
CA PHE A 220 -21.27 24.20 -5.72
C PHE A 220 -21.19 25.11 -6.97
N SER A 221 -20.15 24.96 -7.79
CA SER A 221 -19.86 25.88 -8.90
C SER A 221 -20.97 25.96 -9.96
N GLY A 222 -21.80 24.92 -10.09
CA GLY A 222 -22.89 24.89 -11.08
C GLY A 222 -24.10 25.74 -10.71
N GLU A 223 -24.24 26.19 -9.46
CA GLU A 223 -25.39 26.96 -8.98
C GLU A 223 -25.07 28.41 -8.65
N PHE A 224 -23.80 28.72 -8.45
CA PHE A 224 -23.33 30.09 -8.25
C PHE A 224 -22.93 30.71 -9.60
N ARG A 225 -23.81 30.61 -10.61
CA ARG A 225 -23.68 31.37 -11.84
C ARG A 225 -24.25 32.77 -11.63
N PRO A 226 -23.68 33.82 -12.24
CA PRO A 226 -24.21 35.17 -12.12
C PRO A 226 -25.71 35.20 -12.37
N GLY A 227 -26.50 35.75 -11.43
CA GLY A 227 -27.93 35.88 -11.49
C GLY A 227 -28.80 34.73 -10.97
N THR A 228 -28.23 33.58 -10.58
CA THR A 228 -29.00 32.46 -9.97
C THR A 228 -28.76 32.31 -8.46
N GLU A 229 -27.68 32.85 -7.96
CA GLU A 229 -27.30 32.80 -6.53
C GLU A 229 -28.32 33.53 -5.65
N ASP A 230 -28.79 34.71 -6.04
CA ASP A 230 -29.78 35.48 -5.28
C ASP A 230 -31.11 34.73 -5.17
N VAL A 231 -31.56 34.11 -6.26
CA VAL A 231 -32.77 33.30 -6.28
C VAL A 231 -32.64 32.09 -5.38
N PHE A 232 -31.48 31.39 -5.43
CA PHE A 232 -31.20 30.23 -4.59
C PHE A 232 -31.18 30.61 -3.12
N LEU A 233 -30.48 31.69 -2.75
CA LEU A 233 -30.34 32.17 -1.39
C LEU A 233 -31.64 32.81 -0.85
N ALA A 234 -32.54 33.30 -1.68
CA ALA A 234 -33.84 33.81 -1.29
C ALA A 234 -34.86 32.72 -0.94
N THR A 235 -34.62 31.47 -1.35
CA THR A 235 -35.55 30.35 -1.06
C THR A 235 -35.52 29.95 0.41
N LYS A 236 -36.67 29.51 0.95
CA LYS A 236 -36.87 29.08 2.36
C LYS A 236 -35.81 28.08 2.86
N TYR A 237 -35.28 27.23 1.99
CA TYR A 237 -34.34 26.15 2.32
C TYR A 237 -32.95 26.33 1.69
N GLY A 238 -32.76 27.35 0.85
CA GLY A 238 -31.51 27.56 0.09
C GLY A 238 -30.30 27.79 0.98
N ARG A 239 -30.41 28.66 1.98
CA ARG A 239 -29.30 29.07 2.86
C ARG A 239 -28.85 27.99 3.86
N SER A 240 -29.67 26.99 4.16
CA SER A 240 -29.34 26.02 5.23
C SER A 240 -29.45 24.58 4.79
N LYS A 241 -30.66 24.13 4.44
CA LYS A 241 -30.91 22.71 4.16
C LYS A 241 -30.33 22.26 2.82
N ALA A 242 -30.38 23.10 1.78
CA ALA A 242 -29.83 22.78 0.47
C ALA A 242 -28.30 22.68 0.54
N ILE A 243 -27.62 23.64 1.19
CA ILE A 243 -26.17 23.60 1.39
C ILE A 243 -25.77 22.36 2.17
N LYS A 244 -26.46 22.07 3.29
CA LYS A 244 -26.17 20.87 4.09
C LYS A 244 -26.34 19.59 3.28
N ASN A 245 -27.40 19.44 2.49
CA ASN A 245 -27.62 18.26 1.64
C ASN A 245 -26.56 18.12 0.55
N LYS A 246 -26.04 19.23 -0.01
CA LYS A 246 -24.93 19.22 -0.97
C LYS A 246 -23.65 18.69 -0.34
N ILE A 247 -23.30 19.20 0.85
CA ILE A 247 -22.10 18.74 1.57
C ILE A 247 -22.23 17.25 1.88
N ILE A 248 -23.37 16.81 2.42
CA ILE A 248 -23.60 15.40 2.76
C ILE A 248 -23.56 14.53 1.49
N ALA A 249 -24.17 14.97 0.38
CA ALA A 249 -24.11 14.24 -0.89
C ALA A 249 -22.67 14.14 -1.43
N GLY A 250 -21.88 15.21 -1.32
CA GLY A 250 -20.48 15.21 -1.71
C GLY A 250 -19.65 14.22 -0.88
N ILE A 251 -19.77 14.29 0.44
CA ILE A 251 -19.07 13.35 1.35
C ILE A 251 -19.49 11.91 1.06
N PHE A 252 -20.79 11.66 0.93
CA PHE A 252 -21.31 10.32 0.65
C PHE A 252 -20.75 9.76 -0.68
N VAL A 253 -20.80 10.54 -1.75
CA VAL A 253 -20.30 10.11 -3.08
C VAL A 253 -18.80 9.86 -3.03
N SER A 254 -18.04 10.77 -2.40
CA SER A 254 -16.58 10.61 -2.22
C SER A 254 -16.25 9.32 -1.47
N THR A 255 -16.93 9.09 -0.35
CA THR A 255 -16.71 7.89 0.48
C THR A 255 -17.06 6.61 -0.29
N VAL A 256 -18.20 6.58 -0.97
CA VAL A 256 -18.63 5.40 -1.73
C VAL A 256 -17.68 5.08 -2.88
N ILE A 257 -17.28 6.08 -3.67
CA ILE A 257 -16.35 5.88 -4.80
C ILE A 257 -14.98 5.42 -4.29
N TYR A 258 -14.48 6.03 -3.21
CA TYR A 258 -13.23 5.64 -2.57
C TYR A 258 -13.25 4.16 -2.17
N TRP A 259 -14.26 3.74 -1.41
CA TRP A 259 -14.35 2.36 -0.93
C TRP A 259 -14.62 1.35 -2.05
N ILE A 260 -15.36 1.72 -3.10
CA ILE A 260 -15.53 0.87 -4.28
C ILE A 260 -14.17 0.66 -4.98
N GLY A 261 -13.42 1.74 -5.23
CA GLY A 261 -12.13 1.66 -5.90
C GLY A 261 -11.11 0.85 -5.09
N VAL A 262 -10.95 1.15 -3.79
CA VAL A 262 -10.07 0.39 -2.89
C VAL A 262 -10.54 -1.06 -2.75
N GLY A 263 -11.86 -1.29 -2.68
CA GLY A 263 -12.44 -2.64 -2.59
C GLY A 263 -12.13 -3.48 -3.83
N ILE A 264 -12.26 -2.93 -5.03
CA ILE A 264 -11.92 -3.64 -6.29
C ILE A 264 -10.43 -3.95 -6.31
N LEU A 265 -9.56 -2.98 -6.01
CA LEU A 265 -8.12 -3.20 -5.96
C LEU A 265 -7.76 -4.29 -4.93
N SER A 266 -8.36 -4.24 -3.74
CA SER A 266 -8.15 -5.25 -2.70
C SER A 266 -8.62 -6.65 -3.13
N LEU A 267 -9.78 -6.75 -3.77
CA LEU A 267 -10.31 -8.02 -4.27
C LEU A 267 -9.39 -8.63 -5.34
N ILE A 268 -8.85 -7.83 -6.25
CA ILE A 268 -7.87 -8.28 -7.24
C ILE A 268 -6.60 -8.75 -6.52
N SER A 269 -6.08 -7.97 -5.57
CA SER A 269 -4.91 -8.34 -4.78
C SER A 269 -5.11 -9.65 -4.03
N PHE A 270 -6.23 -9.83 -3.32
CA PHE A 270 -6.54 -11.07 -2.63
C PHE A 270 -6.73 -12.27 -3.57
N ALA A 271 -7.34 -12.07 -4.75
CA ALA A 271 -7.49 -13.15 -5.72
C ALA A 271 -6.14 -13.65 -6.24
N VAL A 272 -5.20 -12.74 -6.49
CA VAL A 272 -3.82 -13.06 -6.90
C VAL A 272 -3.09 -13.81 -5.80
N MET A 273 -3.11 -13.30 -4.55
CA MET A 273 -2.40 -13.92 -3.42
C MET A 273 -2.97 -15.26 -3.00
N ARG A 274 -4.31 -15.43 -3.04
CA ARG A 274 -4.92 -16.72 -2.75
C ARG A 274 -4.48 -17.82 -3.73
N SER A 275 -4.19 -17.46 -4.97
CA SER A 275 -3.62 -18.42 -5.93
C SER A 275 -2.21 -18.85 -5.55
N GLU A 276 -1.45 -18.01 -4.84
CA GLU A 276 -0.11 -18.32 -4.32
C GLU A 276 -0.18 -19.30 -3.13
N GLU A 277 -1.10 -19.08 -2.16
CA GLU A 277 -1.22 -19.91 -0.96
C GLU A 277 -1.72 -21.34 -1.25
N HIS A 278 -2.74 -21.49 -2.09
CA HIS A 278 -3.34 -22.81 -2.38
C HIS A 278 -2.40 -23.78 -3.11
N THR A 279 -1.41 -23.29 -3.82
CA THR A 279 -0.47 -24.15 -4.54
C THR A 279 0.62 -24.67 -3.63
N SER A 280 1.05 -23.90 -2.63
CA SER A 280 2.03 -24.32 -1.63
C SER A 280 1.49 -25.42 -0.72
N GLU A 281 0.19 -25.43 -0.39
CA GLU A 281 -0.44 -26.52 0.40
C GLU A 281 -0.61 -27.84 -0.38
N LEU A 282 -0.79 -27.79 -1.70
CA LEU A 282 -0.94 -28.97 -2.54
C LEU A 282 0.38 -29.70 -2.82
N GLN A 283 1.50 -29.00 -2.78
CA GLN A 283 2.85 -29.57 -2.96
C GLN A 283 3.44 -30.12 -1.66
N SER A 284 2.94 -29.71 -0.50
CA SER A 284 3.37 -30.22 0.81
C SER A 284 2.69 -31.53 1.24
N ARG A 285 1.80 -32.10 0.41
CA ARG A 285 1.13 -33.41 0.58
C ARG A 285 1.65 -34.41 -0.44
#